data_60ff989280f5a194ef466623244004e8
#
_entry.id   60ff989280f5a194ef466623244004e8
#
_cell.length_a   1.000
_cell.length_b   1.000
_cell.length_c   1.000
_cell.angle_alpha   90.00
_cell.angle_beta   90.00
_cell.angle_gamma   90.00
#
_symmetry.space_group_name_H-M   'P 1'
#
loop_
_entity.id
_entity.type
_entity.pdbx_description
1 polymer ?
#
loop_
_entity_poly.entity_id
_entity_poly.type
_entity_poly.pdbx_seq_one_letter_code
_entity_poly.pdbx_strand_id
1 'polypeptide(L)'
;MTGAEIIVQVLADEGTTTIFGYSGGAILPTYDAVFLYNQTQLEKGAPQMPLIVPANEQGAGFMAAGYARASGRVGVCLVTSGPGATNTVTPVRDSMADSVPMIVICGQVPTAAIGTDAFQEAPVPALMGSVAKHIFLVTDPTQLEATVRTAFEIARTGRPGPVVIDVPKDVQNWVGTFRGEGVLPIPGYRKRLFSATHAAIEDDEAAEFFAMLAAARKPLIYAGGGVINAGAASALTEFAKTFGVPVVTTLMGIGAFDTTDPLSMRMLGMHGAAFANYAVDDCDMLIALGSRFDDRVAGVPAKFAPNARRIAHIDVDRAEINKVKSVDWSHVGQLPDALETLTGYGRRIGFRQDYSAWHAELAALRETHAMNYDRQS
;
A
#
# COMPACT_ATOMS: atom_id res chain seq x y z
N MET A 1 -3.50 -28.79 17.59
CA MET A 1 -2.52 -28.38 16.55
C MET A 1 -1.31 -27.74 17.24
N THR A 2 -0.12 -27.91 16.69
CA THR A 2 1.02 -27.13 17.16
C THR A 2 0.85 -25.65 16.78
N GLY A 3 1.58 -24.75 17.46
CA GLY A 3 1.56 -23.31 17.08
C GLY A 3 2.00 -23.09 15.64
N ALA A 4 2.96 -23.86 15.15
CA ALA A 4 3.39 -23.84 13.76
C ALA A 4 2.25 -24.24 12.78
N GLU A 5 1.51 -25.28 13.06
CA GLU A 5 0.34 -25.71 12.28
C GLU A 5 -0.77 -24.65 12.32
N ILE A 6 -0.98 -24.00 13.47
CA ILE A 6 -1.94 -22.87 13.61
C ILE A 6 -1.53 -21.70 12.70
N ILE A 7 -0.25 -21.31 12.69
CA ILE A 7 0.26 -20.27 11.76
C ILE A 7 -0.09 -20.63 10.33
N VAL A 8 0.28 -21.83 9.87
CA VAL A 8 0.07 -22.25 8.48
C VAL A 8 -1.41 -22.31 8.12
N GLN A 9 -2.27 -22.76 9.04
CA GLN A 9 -3.72 -22.79 8.81
C GLN A 9 -4.29 -21.37 8.70
N VAL A 10 -3.84 -20.41 9.53
CA VAL A 10 -4.25 -19.01 9.40
C VAL A 10 -3.78 -18.40 8.07
N LEU A 11 -2.54 -18.72 7.63
CA LEU A 11 -2.07 -18.27 6.31
C LEU A 11 -2.99 -18.75 5.19
N ALA A 12 -3.44 -20.01 5.26
CA ALA A 12 -4.39 -20.58 4.30
C ALA A 12 -5.76 -19.87 4.35
N ASP A 13 -6.31 -19.68 5.56
CA ASP A 13 -7.60 -18.99 5.77
C ASP A 13 -7.58 -17.55 5.27
N GLU A 14 -6.43 -16.85 5.39
CA GLU A 14 -6.23 -15.48 4.92
C GLU A 14 -5.94 -15.40 3.41
N GLY A 15 -5.97 -16.54 2.71
CA GLY A 15 -5.85 -16.63 1.26
C GLY A 15 -4.42 -16.56 0.73
N THR A 16 -3.43 -16.91 1.55
CA THR A 16 -2.03 -17.03 1.11
C THR A 16 -1.91 -18.16 0.10
N THR A 17 -1.36 -17.86 -1.08
CA THR A 17 -1.16 -18.87 -2.14
C THR A 17 0.31 -19.18 -2.40
N THR A 18 1.23 -18.39 -1.86
CA THR A 18 2.68 -18.58 -2.02
C THR A 18 3.38 -17.95 -0.81
N ILE A 19 4.37 -18.65 -0.31
CA ILE A 19 5.21 -18.21 0.80
C ILE A 19 6.64 -18.04 0.27
N PHE A 20 7.31 -17.00 0.70
CA PHE A 20 8.74 -16.77 0.43
C PHE A 20 9.50 -16.87 1.74
N GLY A 21 10.73 -17.40 1.74
CA GLY A 21 11.43 -17.49 3.00
C GLY A 21 12.83 -18.08 2.88
N TYR A 22 13.57 -17.98 3.99
CA TYR A 22 14.87 -18.59 4.14
C TYR A 22 14.94 -19.28 5.50
N SER A 23 15.27 -20.56 5.52
CA SER A 23 15.19 -21.39 6.70
C SER A 23 16.30 -21.11 7.73
N GLY A 24 16.08 -21.55 8.96
CA GLY A 24 17.05 -21.55 10.04
C GLY A 24 16.43 -22.11 11.32
N GLY A 25 17.25 -22.38 12.31
CA GLY A 25 16.87 -23.19 13.47
C GLY A 25 15.62 -22.75 14.23
N ALA A 26 15.35 -21.43 14.30
CA ALA A 26 14.22 -20.91 15.05
C ALA A 26 12.88 -20.96 14.31
N ILE A 27 12.88 -21.08 12.97
CA ILE A 27 11.65 -21.13 12.15
C ILE A 27 11.33 -22.54 11.63
N LEU A 28 12.20 -23.51 11.85
CA LEU A 28 12.00 -24.90 11.37
C LEU A 28 10.64 -25.50 11.68
N PRO A 29 10.06 -25.35 12.90
CA PRO A 29 8.74 -25.91 13.15
C PRO A 29 7.66 -25.40 12.19
N THR A 30 7.71 -24.12 11.82
CA THR A 30 6.75 -23.53 10.85
C THR A 30 7.04 -24.02 9.43
N TYR A 31 8.30 -24.22 9.04
CA TYR A 31 8.68 -24.84 7.76
C TYR A 31 8.14 -26.26 7.64
N ASP A 32 8.35 -27.09 8.66
CA ASP A 32 7.82 -28.46 8.70
C ASP A 32 6.28 -28.47 8.57
N ALA A 33 5.60 -27.56 9.27
CA ALA A 33 4.15 -27.41 9.16
C ALA A 33 3.69 -27.01 7.74
N VAL A 34 4.44 -26.16 7.01
CA VAL A 34 4.13 -25.83 5.59
C VAL A 34 4.27 -27.07 4.72
N PHE A 35 5.31 -27.87 4.88
CA PHE A 35 5.49 -29.11 4.09
C PHE A 35 4.38 -30.12 4.39
N LEU A 36 4.03 -30.35 5.65
CA LEU A 36 2.94 -31.24 6.04
C LEU A 36 1.58 -30.77 5.52
N TYR A 37 1.31 -29.47 5.57
CA TYR A 37 0.12 -28.87 4.98
C TYR A 37 0.07 -29.15 3.48
N ASN A 38 1.13 -28.87 2.74
CA ASN A 38 1.19 -29.08 1.30
C ASN A 38 1.04 -30.55 0.91
N GLN A 39 1.65 -31.46 1.65
CA GLN A 39 1.45 -32.91 1.46
C GLN A 39 -0.02 -33.29 1.62
N THR A 40 -0.66 -32.82 2.70
CA THR A 40 -2.10 -33.07 2.95
C THR A 40 -2.98 -32.50 1.85
N GLN A 41 -2.67 -31.28 1.34
CA GLN A 41 -3.42 -30.68 0.25
C GLN A 41 -3.23 -31.48 -1.07
N LEU A 42 -2.01 -31.94 -1.36
CA LEU A 42 -1.73 -32.76 -2.52
C LEU A 42 -2.56 -34.08 -2.51
N GLU A 43 -2.61 -34.76 -1.38
CA GLU A 43 -3.41 -35.99 -1.18
C GLU A 43 -4.92 -35.76 -1.40
N LYS A 44 -5.40 -34.55 -1.05
CA LYS A 44 -6.80 -34.14 -1.24
C LYS A 44 -7.10 -33.57 -2.64
N GLY A 45 -6.08 -33.41 -3.50
CA GLY A 45 -6.22 -32.71 -4.78
C GLY A 45 -6.58 -31.22 -4.64
N ALA A 46 -6.21 -30.60 -3.52
CA ALA A 46 -6.49 -29.21 -3.19
C ALA A 46 -5.26 -28.28 -3.46
N PRO A 47 -5.47 -26.96 -3.57
CA PRO A 47 -4.38 -26.02 -3.77
C PRO A 47 -3.34 -26.04 -2.64
N GLN A 48 -2.08 -26.04 -3.01
CA GLN A 48 -0.94 -25.97 -2.11
C GLN A 48 -0.48 -24.52 -1.91
N MET A 49 0.32 -24.27 -0.88
CA MET A 49 1.06 -23.04 -0.64
C MET A 49 2.57 -23.31 -0.87
N PRO A 50 3.10 -23.21 -2.10
CA PRO A 50 4.52 -23.42 -2.34
C PRO A 50 5.37 -22.44 -1.53
N LEU A 51 6.46 -22.96 -0.97
CA LEU A 51 7.48 -22.20 -0.26
C LEU A 51 8.68 -22.00 -1.20
N ILE A 52 8.92 -20.75 -1.59
CA ILE A 52 10.01 -20.36 -2.50
C ILE A 52 11.18 -19.87 -1.65
N VAL A 53 12.35 -20.50 -1.84
CA VAL A 53 13.55 -20.18 -1.08
C VAL A 53 14.57 -19.51 -2.02
N PRO A 54 14.79 -18.19 -1.92
CA PRO A 54 15.82 -17.47 -2.67
C PRO A 54 17.21 -17.65 -2.04
N ALA A 55 18.21 -16.91 -2.55
CA ALA A 55 19.58 -16.98 -2.04
C ALA A 55 19.78 -16.39 -0.63
N ASN A 56 18.88 -15.52 -0.18
CA ASN A 56 18.91 -14.88 1.14
C ASN A 56 17.54 -14.32 1.56
N GLU A 57 17.41 -13.93 2.82
CA GLU A 57 16.17 -13.43 3.41
C GLU A 57 15.72 -12.08 2.84
N GLN A 58 16.66 -11.21 2.48
CA GLN A 58 16.33 -9.94 1.81
C GLN A 58 15.63 -10.20 0.47
N GLY A 59 16.14 -11.17 -0.30
CA GLY A 59 15.50 -11.63 -1.53
C GLY A 59 14.09 -12.17 -1.29
N ALA A 60 13.89 -12.96 -0.22
CA ALA A 60 12.58 -13.47 0.17
C ALA A 60 11.59 -12.33 0.47
N GLY A 61 12.02 -11.33 1.23
CA GLY A 61 11.21 -10.15 1.54
C GLY A 61 10.83 -9.36 0.29
N PHE A 62 11.78 -9.11 -0.63
CA PHE A 62 11.47 -8.44 -1.90
C PHE A 62 10.58 -9.27 -2.84
N MET A 63 10.73 -10.60 -2.85
CA MET A 63 9.80 -11.47 -3.59
C MET A 63 8.38 -11.38 -3.02
N ALA A 64 8.21 -11.39 -1.68
CA ALA A 64 6.93 -11.21 -1.03
C ALA A 64 6.32 -9.83 -1.37
N ALA A 65 7.11 -8.76 -1.34
CA ALA A 65 6.68 -7.42 -1.73
C ALA A 65 6.28 -7.35 -3.22
N GLY A 66 7.07 -7.95 -4.11
CA GLY A 66 6.76 -8.04 -5.55
C GLY A 66 5.48 -8.82 -5.82
N TYR A 67 5.29 -9.94 -5.12
CA TYR A 67 4.05 -10.73 -5.17
C TYR A 67 2.83 -9.90 -4.73
N ALA A 68 2.95 -9.16 -3.62
CA ALA A 68 1.86 -8.32 -3.14
C ALA A 68 1.46 -7.25 -4.16
N ARG A 69 2.44 -6.56 -4.77
CA ARG A 69 2.21 -5.55 -5.81
C ARG A 69 1.53 -6.12 -7.05
N ALA A 70 1.96 -7.31 -7.48
CA ALA A 70 1.45 -7.92 -8.71
C ALA A 70 0.08 -8.58 -8.54
N SER A 71 -0.19 -9.16 -7.37
CA SER A 71 -1.41 -9.94 -7.12
C SER A 71 -2.51 -9.17 -6.40
N GLY A 72 -2.20 -8.03 -5.77
CA GLY A 72 -3.10 -7.32 -4.86
C GLY A 72 -3.37 -8.05 -3.53
N ARG A 73 -2.62 -9.13 -3.23
CA ARG A 73 -2.74 -9.93 -2.00
C ARG A 73 -1.64 -9.55 -1.01
N VAL A 74 -1.78 -10.00 0.23
CA VAL A 74 -0.72 -9.84 1.23
C VAL A 74 0.44 -10.78 0.90
N GLY A 75 1.66 -10.24 0.78
CA GLY A 75 2.88 -11.03 0.62
C GLY A 75 3.31 -11.65 1.95
N VAL A 76 3.77 -12.90 1.95
CA VAL A 76 4.19 -13.60 3.16
C VAL A 76 5.65 -14.03 3.07
N CYS A 77 6.44 -13.66 4.08
CA CYS A 77 7.86 -14.01 4.21
C CYS A 77 8.11 -14.73 5.55
N LEU A 78 8.75 -15.91 5.51
CA LEU A 78 9.14 -16.67 6.70
C LEU A 78 10.66 -16.68 6.83
N VAL A 79 11.19 -16.22 7.98
CA VAL A 79 12.63 -16.14 8.23
C VAL A 79 12.97 -16.60 9.65
N THR A 80 14.24 -16.95 9.87
CA THR A 80 14.74 -17.32 11.20
C THR A 80 15.03 -16.10 12.08
N SER A 81 15.46 -16.35 13.31
CA SER A 81 15.91 -15.30 14.26
C SER A 81 17.21 -14.62 13.83
N GLY A 82 17.59 -13.60 14.54
CA GLY A 82 18.87 -12.90 14.38
C GLY A 82 19.09 -12.41 12.96
N PRO A 83 20.10 -12.97 12.24
CA PRO A 83 20.41 -12.54 10.88
C PRO A 83 19.23 -12.71 9.92
N GLY A 84 18.36 -13.70 10.12
CA GLY A 84 17.16 -13.88 9.30
C GLY A 84 16.22 -12.69 9.43
N ALA A 85 15.90 -12.27 10.62
CA ALA A 85 15.07 -11.11 10.88
C ALA A 85 15.74 -9.80 10.38
N THR A 86 17.01 -9.58 10.72
CA THR A 86 17.71 -8.33 10.36
C THR A 86 17.88 -8.14 8.86
N ASN A 87 18.07 -9.23 8.10
CA ASN A 87 18.14 -9.18 6.62
C ASN A 87 16.79 -8.76 5.97
N THR A 88 15.68 -8.80 6.69
CA THR A 88 14.38 -8.34 6.15
C THR A 88 14.08 -6.87 6.43
N VAL A 89 14.94 -6.13 7.15
CA VAL A 89 14.73 -4.70 7.45
C VAL A 89 14.53 -3.87 6.16
N THR A 90 15.37 -4.08 5.15
CA THR A 90 15.29 -3.33 3.89
C THR A 90 13.97 -3.55 3.15
N PRO A 91 13.54 -4.80 2.83
CA PRO A 91 12.26 -5.01 2.17
C PRO A 91 11.04 -4.58 3.02
N VAL A 92 11.13 -4.67 4.35
CA VAL A 92 10.09 -4.13 5.24
C VAL A 92 10.00 -2.61 5.13
N ARG A 93 11.15 -1.91 5.17
CA ARG A 93 11.17 -0.43 5.02
C ARG A 93 10.70 0.02 3.65
N ASP A 94 11.08 -0.68 2.58
CA ASP A 94 10.61 -0.43 1.22
C ASP A 94 9.10 -0.60 1.11
N SER A 95 8.58 -1.72 1.61
CA SER A 95 7.14 -2.01 1.64
C SER A 95 6.36 -0.97 2.44
N MET A 96 6.91 -0.46 3.55
CA MET A 96 6.28 0.61 4.33
C MET A 96 6.27 1.93 3.55
N ALA A 97 7.35 2.25 2.86
CA ALA A 97 7.42 3.46 2.03
C ALA A 97 6.38 3.45 0.91
N ASP A 98 6.19 2.32 0.25
CA ASP A 98 5.31 2.17 -0.91
C ASP A 98 3.91 1.65 -0.59
N SER A 99 3.58 1.53 0.71
CA SER A 99 2.26 1.06 1.15
C SER A 99 1.91 -0.34 0.63
N VAL A 100 2.88 -1.27 0.69
CA VAL A 100 2.74 -2.65 0.23
C VAL A 100 2.35 -3.55 1.41
N PRO A 101 1.20 -4.25 1.36
CA PRO A 101 0.80 -5.15 2.43
C PRO A 101 1.68 -6.41 2.45
N MET A 102 2.39 -6.64 3.55
CA MET A 102 3.29 -7.78 3.72
C MET A 102 3.26 -8.27 5.16
N ILE A 103 3.34 -9.59 5.35
CA ILE A 103 3.57 -10.23 6.64
C ILE A 103 4.97 -10.85 6.63
N VAL A 104 5.77 -10.51 7.62
CA VAL A 104 7.05 -11.17 7.89
C VAL A 104 6.92 -11.92 9.20
N ILE A 105 7.04 -13.24 9.16
CA ILE A 105 7.06 -14.08 10.36
C ILE A 105 8.52 -14.45 10.63
N CYS A 106 9.04 -13.92 11.73
CA CYS A 106 10.38 -14.23 12.22
C CYS A 106 10.29 -15.32 13.28
N GLY A 107 11.08 -16.39 13.14
CA GLY A 107 11.32 -17.25 14.29
C GLY A 107 12.16 -16.52 15.31
N GLN A 108 11.94 -16.74 16.60
CA GLN A 108 12.72 -16.18 17.69
C GLN A 108 13.30 -17.29 18.57
N VAL A 109 14.34 -16.99 19.33
CA VAL A 109 14.83 -17.87 20.38
C VAL A 109 13.70 -18.19 21.37
N PRO A 110 13.72 -19.33 22.10
CA PRO A 110 12.69 -19.63 23.09
C PRO A 110 12.45 -18.47 24.06
N THR A 111 11.23 -18.29 24.52
CA THR A 111 10.80 -17.17 25.39
C THR A 111 11.73 -16.98 26.60
N ALA A 112 12.20 -18.06 27.22
CA ALA A 112 13.12 -18.01 28.36
C ALA A 112 14.52 -17.52 28.01
N ALA A 113 14.91 -17.48 26.73
CA ALA A 113 16.21 -17.06 26.26
C ALA A 113 16.22 -15.61 25.74
N ILE A 114 15.06 -14.98 25.59
CA ILE A 114 14.96 -13.59 25.14
C ILE A 114 15.61 -12.66 26.15
N GLY A 115 16.54 -11.81 25.70
CA GLY A 115 17.27 -10.84 26.51
C GLY A 115 18.52 -11.43 27.20
N THR A 116 18.97 -12.62 26.78
CA THR A 116 20.15 -13.27 27.34
C THR A 116 21.36 -13.27 26.40
N ASP A 117 21.29 -12.56 25.28
CA ASP A 117 22.28 -12.61 24.18
C ASP A 117 22.46 -14.05 23.63
N ALA A 118 21.38 -14.81 23.55
CA ALA A 118 21.37 -16.15 23.02
C ALA A 118 21.83 -16.18 21.55
N PHE A 119 22.36 -17.33 21.11
CA PHE A 119 22.83 -17.50 19.73
C PHE A 119 21.73 -17.13 18.71
N GLN A 120 22.05 -16.20 17.82
CA GLN A 120 21.13 -15.65 16.83
C GLN A 120 19.87 -14.97 17.42
N GLU A 121 19.94 -14.45 18.64
CA GLU A 121 18.94 -13.54 19.15
C GLU A 121 19.06 -12.17 18.47
N ALA A 122 17.94 -11.50 18.21
CA ALA A 122 17.89 -10.10 17.85
C ALA A 122 16.67 -9.44 18.48
N PRO A 123 16.77 -8.16 18.92
CA PRO A 123 15.64 -7.41 19.47
C PRO A 123 14.70 -6.94 18.33
N VAL A 124 14.01 -7.90 17.70
CA VAL A 124 13.16 -7.68 16.51
C VAL A 124 12.15 -6.55 16.70
N PRO A 125 11.46 -6.41 17.85
CA PRO A 125 10.56 -5.29 18.09
C PRO A 125 11.26 -3.91 18.00
N ALA A 126 12.47 -3.79 18.52
CA ALA A 126 13.22 -2.54 18.46
C ALA A 126 13.71 -2.23 17.03
N LEU A 127 14.19 -3.24 16.31
CA LEU A 127 14.70 -3.10 14.95
C LEU A 127 13.57 -2.76 13.95
N MET A 128 12.45 -3.44 14.05
CA MET A 128 11.34 -3.33 13.09
C MET A 128 10.34 -2.22 13.46
N GLY A 129 10.31 -1.80 14.72
CA GLY A 129 9.34 -0.82 15.22
C GLY A 129 9.36 0.53 14.50
N SER A 130 10.51 0.92 13.92
CA SER A 130 10.66 2.18 13.15
C SER A 130 10.45 2.02 11.66
N VAL A 131 10.40 0.79 11.13
CA VAL A 131 10.38 0.52 9.69
C VAL A 131 9.14 -0.25 9.24
N ALA A 132 8.44 -0.93 10.15
CA ALA A 132 7.19 -1.63 9.89
C ALA A 132 5.96 -0.80 10.26
N LYS A 133 4.81 -1.14 9.69
CA LYS A 133 3.51 -0.57 10.09
C LYS A 133 3.12 -1.01 11.50
N HIS A 134 3.39 -2.25 11.83
CA HIS A 134 3.18 -2.83 13.16
C HIS A 134 4.11 -4.02 13.40
N ILE A 135 4.33 -4.34 14.68
CA ILE A 135 5.10 -5.51 15.11
C ILE A 135 4.43 -6.18 16.30
N PHE A 136 4.44 -7.51 16.28
CA PHE A 136 4.04 -8.35 17.40
C PHE A 136 5.21 -9.21 17.87
N LEU A 137 5.41 -9.33 19.18
CA LEU A 137 6.19 -10.40 19.81
C LEU A 137 5.20 -11.30 20.56
N VAL A 138 5.09 -12.55 20.13
CA VAL A 138 4.09 -13.49 20.66
C VAL A 138 4.70 -14.31 21.80
N THR A 139 4.53 -13.84 23.03
CA THR A 139 5.00 -14.57 24.24
C THR A 139 3.92 -15.44 24.88
N ASP A 140 2.63 -15.17 24.61
CA ASP A 140 1.50 -15.99 25.01
C ASP A 140 1.00 -16.83 23.81
N PRO A 141 1.25 -18.16 23.81
CA PRO A 141 0.87 -18.99 22.68
C PRO A 141 -0.65 -19.07 22.46
N THR A 142 -1.46 -18.81 23.48
CA THR A 142 -2.92 -18.82 23.37
C THR A 142 -3.46 -17.67 22.49
N GLN A 143 -2.65 -16.63 22.28
CA GLN A 143 -2.99 -15.50 21.43
C GLN A 143 -2.43 -15.60 20.01
N LEU A 144 -1.67 -16.67 19.70
CA LEU A 144 -0.96 -16.80 18.42
C LEU A 144 -1.91 -16.69 17.21
N GLU A 145 -3.00 -17.45 17.20
CA GLU A 145 -3.99 -17.42 16.11
C GLU A 145 -4.55 -16.01 15.90
N ALA A 146 -5.06 -15.39 16.96
CA ALA A 146 -5.63 -14.04 16.91
C ALA A 146 -4.59 -13.00 16.49
N THR A 147 -3.32 -13.16 16.88
CA THR A 147 -2.22 -12.27 16.48
C THR A 147 -1.97 -12.34 14.98
N VAL A 148 -1.86 -13.55 14.40
CA VAL A 148 -1.61 -13.70 12.96
C VAL A 148 -2.77 -13.13 12.16
N ARG A 149 -4.03 -13.40 12.52
CA ARG A 149 -5.21 -12.81 11.84
C ARG A 149 -5.23 -11.27 11.95
N THR A 150 -4.94 -10.75 13.15
CA THR A 150 -4.85 -9.29 13.35
C THR A 150 -3.74 -8.66 12.51
N ALA A 151 -2.61 -9.34 12.35
CA ALA A 151 -1.52 -8.87 11.50
C ALA A 151 -1.95 -8.71 10.04
N PHE A 152 -2.72 -9.67 9.49
CA PHE A 152 -3.29 -9.55 8.15
C PHE A 152 -4.30 -8.40 8.04
N GLU A 153 -5.19 -8.23 9.05
CA GLU A 153 -6.11 -7.10 9.10
C GLU A 153 -5.34 -5.78 9.08
N ILE A 154 -4.32 -5.62 9.93
CA ILE A 154 -3.49 -4.41 9.97
C ILE A 154 -2.75 -4.19 8.66
N ALA A 155 -2.18 -5.23 8.05
CA ALA A 155 -1.38 -5.10 6.83
C ALA A 155 -2.18 -4.52 5.67
N ARG A 156 -3.45 -4.90 5.51
CA ARG A 156 -4.30 -4.55 4.35
C ARG A 156 -5.28 -3.40 4.57
N THR A 157 -5.47 -2.92 5.81
CA THR A 157 -6.50 -1.90 6.12
C THR A 157 -5.91 -0.51 6.34
N GLY A 158 -6.71 0.54 6.06
CA GLY A 158 -6.23 1.91 6.01
C GLY A 158 -5.12 2.05 4.95
N ARG A 159 -4.04 2.76 5.25
CA ARG A 159 -2.84 2.71 4.41
C ARG A 159 -2.20 1.33 4.53
N PRO A 160 -2.11 0.52 3.46
CA PRO A 160 -1.46 -0.79 3.54
C PRO A 160 0.00 -0.70 3.96
N GLY A 161 0.53 -1.78 4.53
CA GLY A 161 1.93 -1.79 4.93
C GLY A 161 2.37 -3.10 5.58
N PRO A 162 3.67 -3.28 5.83
CA PRO A 162 4.24 -4.49 6.38
C PRO A 162 3.97 -4.63 7.88
N VAL A 163 3.62 -5.83 8.30
CA VAL A 163 3.52 -6.23 9.70
C VAL A 163 4.50 -7.36 9.97
N VAL A 164 5.23 -7.26 11.06
CA VAL A 164 6.19 -8.27 11.49
C VAL A 164 5.64 -9.01 12.69
N ILE A 165 5.78 -10.34 12.69
CA ILE A 165 5.38 -11.21 13.80
C ILE A 165 6.61 -11.99 14.24
N ASP A 166 7.07 -11.72 15.44
CA ASP A 166 8.21 -12.39 16.07
C ASP A 166 7.70 -13.52 16.96
N VAL A 167 7.99 -14.78 16.58
CA VAL A 167 7.38 -15.97 17.18
C VAL A 167 8.46 -16.87 17.78
N PRO A 168 8.58 -16.94 19.11
CA PRO A 168 9.50 -17.82 19.80
C PRO A 168 9.31 -19.30 19.43
N LYS A 169 10.41 -20.05 19.43
CA LYS A 169 10.42 -21.47 19.03
C LYS A 169 9.53 -22.34 19.93
N ASP A 170 9.47 -22.07 21.20
CA ASP A 170 8.60 -22.77 22.15
C ASP A 170 7.12 -22.47 21.90
N VAL A 171 6.76 -21.26 21.43
CA VAL A 171 5.41 -20.90 21.00
C VAL A 171 5.03 -21.66 19.74
N GLN A 172 5.94 -21.81 18.76
CA GLN A 172 5.70 -22.63 17.57
C GLN A 172 5.48 -24.11 17.91
N ASN A 173 6.16 -24.62 18.94
CA ASN A 173 6.04 -26.02 19.39
C ASN A 173 4.90 -26.26 20.40
N TRP A 174 4.30 -25.19 20.94
CA TRP A 174 3.16 -25.31 21.83
C TRP A 174 1.98 -26.02 21.16
N VAL A 175 1.24 -26.83 21.90
CA VAL A 175 0.06 -27.55 21.40
C VAL A 175 -1.20 -26.94 21.99
N GLY A 176 -2.09 -26.49 21.11
CA GLY A 176 -3.35 -25.87 21.48
C GLY A 176 -4.50 -26.18 20.54
N THR A 177 -5.60 -25.46 20.74
CA THR A 177 -6.82 -25.59 19.92
C THR A 177 -6.89 -24.47 18.90
N PHE A 178 -6.99 -24.84 17.64
CA PHE A 178 -7.32 -23.90 16.55
C PHE A 178 -8.82 -23.60 16.59
N ARG A 179 -9.19 -22.32 16.56
CA ARG A 179 -10.59 -21.87 16.67
C ARG A 179 -11.19 -21.53 15.31
N GLY A 180 -10.37 -21.18 14.32
CA GLY A 180 -10.81 -20.73 12.99
C GLY A 180 -11.25 -19.26 12.94
N GLU A 181 -11.18 -18.54 14.05
CA GLU A 181 -11.67 -17.16 14.16
C GLU A 181 -10.96 -16.37 15.25
N GLY A 182 -11.23 -15.09 15.31
CA GLY A 182 -10.76 -14.21 16.36
C GLY A 182 -9.63 -13.27 15.92
N VAL A 183 -9.66 -12.08 16.50
CA VAL A 183 -8.64 -11.04 16.36
C VAL A 183 -8.35 -10.43 17.71
N LEU A 184 -7.17 -9.88 17.88
CA LEU A 184 -6.78 -9.22 19.13
C LEU A 184 -7.66 -7.98 19.41
N PRO A 185 -8.13 -7.78 20.65
CA PRO A 185 -8.84 -6.58 21.04
C PRO A 185 -7.86 -5.42 21.25
N ILE A 186 -7.43 -4.76 20.17
CA ILE A 186 -6.55 -3.58 20.25
C ILE A 186 -7.40 -2.35 20.57
N PRO A 187 -7.24 -1.72 21.76
CA PRO A 187 -8.09 -0.60 22.17
C PRO A 187 -8.12 0.56 21.20
N GLY A 188 -9.31 0.94 20.74
CA GLY A 188 -9.53 2.07 19.83
C GLY A 188 -9.06 1.87 18.38
N TYR A 189 -8.37 0.77 18.05
CA TYR A 189 -7.90 0.51 16.70
C TYR A 189 -9.04 0.47 15.67
N ARG A 190 -10.02 -0.41 15.88
CA ARG A 190 -11.17 -0.54 14.96
C ARG A 190 -12.01 0.72 14.85
N LYS A 191 -12.19 1.46 15.95
CA LYS A 191 -12.91 2.75 15.91
C LYS A 191 -12.16 3.76 15.03
N ARG A 192 -10.83 3.90 15.21
CA ARG A 192 -10.02 4.81 14.39
C ARG A 192 -10.03 4.39 12.93
N LEU A 193 -9.88 3.10 12.66
CA LEU A 193 -9.92 2.56 11.31
C LEU A 193 -11.28 2.83 10.65
N PHE A 194 -12.37 2.51 11.33
CA PHE A 194 -13.72 2.76 10.83
C PHE A 194 -13.94 4.24 10.50
N SER A 195 -13.55 5.14 11.41
CA SER A 195 -13.70 6.59 11.17
C SER A 195 -12.87 7.09 9.99
N ALA A 196 -11.67 6.51 9.73
CA ALA A 196 -10.85 6.90 8.61
C ALA A 196 -11.32 6.31 7.26
N THR A 197 -11.92 5.13 7.28
CA THR A 197 -12.32 4.42 6.05
C THR A 197 -13.77 4.66 5.63
N HIS A 198 -14.61 5.21 6.51
CA HIS A 198 -16.04 5.47 6.27
C HIS A 198 -16.38 6.95 6.44
N ALA A 199 -15.39 7.84 6.35
CA ALA A 199 -15.67 9.27 6.31
C ALA A 199 -16.37 9.59 4.98
N ALA A 200 -17.56 10.15 5.05
CA ALA A 200 -18.28 10.65 3.89
C ALA A 200 -17.87 12.10 3.60
N ILE A 201 -17.88 12.48 2.33
CA ILE A 201 -17.81 13.90 1.95
C ILE A 201 -19.22 14.46 2.08
N GLU A 202 -19.40 15.42 2.94
CA GLU A 202 -20.69 16.10 3.13
C GLU A 202 -20.94 17.12 2.00
N ASP A 203 -22.20 17.53 1.81
CA ASP A 203 -22.58 18.42 0.71
C ASP A 203 -21.88 19.78 0.72
N ASP A 204 -21.57 20.34 1.88
CA ASP A 204 -20.80 21.57 2.04
C ASP A 204 -19.32 21.40 1.66
N GLU A 205 -18.69 20.30 2.06
CA GLU A 205 -17.32 19.97 1.64
C GLU A 205 -17.24 19.76 0.13
N ALA A 206 -18.24 19.07 -0.46
CA ALA A 206 -18.32 18.91 -1.91
C ALA A 206 -18.54 20.25 -2.63
N ALA A 207 -19.38 21.13 -2.06
CA ALA A 207 -19.60 22.47 -2.61
C ALA A 207 -18.33 23.32 -2.60
N GLU A 208 -17.52 23.27 -1.54
CA GLU A 208 -16.21 23.94 -1.49
C GLU A 208 -15.25 23.40 -2.58
N PHE A 209 -15.16 22.07 -2.74
CA PHE A 209 -14.36 21.45 -3.79
C PHE A 209 -14.78 21.94 -5.18
N PHE A 210 -16.09 21.92 -5.49
CA PHE A 210 -16.59 22.36 -6.80
C PHE A 210 -16.49 23.87 -7.00
N ALA A 211 -16.52 24.67 -5.95
CA ALA A 211 -16.24 26.11 -6.04
C ALA A 211 -14.77 26.37 -6.47
N MET A 212 -13.81 25.59 -5.95
CA MET A 212 -12.42 25.66 -6.39
C MET A 212 -12.28 25.19 -7.84
N LEU A 213 -12.92 24.09 -8.22
CA LEU A 213 -12.87 23.54 -9.58
C LEU A 213 -13.51 24.51 -10.61
N ALA A 214 -14.59 25.19 -10.23
CA ALA A 214 -15.24 26.21 -11.05
C ALA A 214 -14.36 27.46 -11.29
N ALA A 215 -13.51 27.82 -10.33
CA ALA A 215 -12.58 28.92 -10.45
C ALA A 215 -11.31 28.56 -11.25
N ALA A 216 -11.01 27.27 -11.42
CA ALA A 216 -9.85 26.79 -12.13
C ALA A 216 -10.04 26.89 -13.65
N ARG A 217 -8.96 27.24 -14.34
CA ARG A 217 -8.87 27.20 -15.80
C ARG A 217 -7.99 26.06 -16.30
N LYS A 218 -7.07 25.60 -15.47
CA LYS A 218 -6.07 24.58 -15.77
C LYS A 218 -6.02 23.51 -14.66
N PRO A 219 -7.16 22.83 -14.35
CA PRO A 219 -7.15 21.80 -13.34
C PRO A 219 -6.36 20.59 -13.82
N LEU A 220 -5.71 19.88 -12.87
CA LEU A 220 -4.94 18.68 -13.15
C LEU A 220 -5.08 17.69 -11.99
N ILE A 221 -5.38 16.44 -12.31
CA ILE A 221 -5.36 15.34 -11.34
C ILE A 221 -3.94 14.76 -11.24
N TYR A 222 -3.45 14.61 -10.02
CA TYR A 222 -2.20 13.96 -9.66
C TYR A 222 -2.49 12.64 -8.96
N ALA A 223 -2.51 11.54 -9.72
CA ALA A 223 -2.90 10.21 -9.25
C ALA A 223 -1.68 9.41 -8.78
N GLY A 224 -1.66 9.04 -7.50
CA GLY A 224 -0.63 8.22 -6.89
C GLY A 224 -0.97 6.73 -6.82
N GLY A 225 -0.08 5.95 -6.17
CA GLY A 225 -0.25 4.51 -5.94
C GLY A 225 -1.49 4.17 -5.10
N GLY A 226 -1.98 5.11 -4.29
CA GLY A 226 -3.22 4.94 -3.53
C GLY A 226 -4.45 4.67 -4.38
N VAL A 227 -4.48 5.17 -5.64
CA VAL A 227 -5.57 4.86 -6.60
C VAL A 227 -5.58 3.37 -6.96
N ILE A 228 -4.40 2.78 -7.19
CA ILE A 228 -4.25 1.35 -7.48
C ILE A 228 -4.60 0.52 -6.24
N ASN A 229 -4.02 0.87 -5.09
CA ASN A 229 -4.21 0.12 -3.85
C ASN A 229 -5.68 0.11 -3.37
N ALA A 230 -6.42 1.19 -3.65
CA ALA A 230 -7.84 1.31 -3.31
C ALA A 230 -8.78 0.73 -4.39
N GLY A 231 -8.27 0.26 -5.53
CA GLY A 231 -9.11 -0.18 -6.65
C GLY A 231 -9.92 0.97 -7.29
N ALA A 232 -9.46 2.22 -7.18
CA ALA A 232 -10.21 3.42 -7.56
C ALA A 232 -10.05 3.85 -9.03
N ALA A 233 -9.40 3.04 -9.88
CA ALA A 233 -9.11 3.40 -11.28
C ALA A 233 -10.38 3.72 -12.09
N SER A 234 -11.47 2.96 -11.89
CA SER A 234 -12.75 3.20 -12.56
C SER A 234 -13.40 4.50 -12.10
N ALA A 235 -13.43 4.77 -10.79
CA ALA A 235 -13.97 6.00 -10.22
C ALA A 235 -13.16 7.23 -10.65
N LEU A 236 -11.82 7.13 -10.70
CA LEU A 236 -10.94 8.15 -11.25
C LEU A 236 -11.28 8.44 -12.72
N THR A 237 -11.44 7.40 -13.54
CA THR A 237 -11.75 7.54 -14.96
C THR A 237 -13.10 8.22 -15.15
N GLU A 238 -14.10 7.83 -14.38
CA GLU A 238 -15.42 8.42 -14.42
C GLU A 238 -15.40 9.90 -14.04
N PHE A 239 -14.73 10.25 -12.94
CA PHE A 239 -14.57 11.64 -12.49
C PHE A 239 -13.85 12.48 -13.56
N ALA A 240 -12.69 12.03 -14.02
CA ALA A 240 -11.87 12.74 -14.99
C ALA A 240 -12.63 13.02 -16.29
N LYS A 241 -13.33 12.02 -16.83
CA LYS A 241 -14.12 12.14 -18.06
C LYS A 241 -15.40 12.97 -17.88
N THR A 242 -16.07 12.85 -16.73
CA THR A 242 -17.31 13.60 -16.46
C THR A 242 -17.03 15.10 -16.44
N PHE A 243 -15.89 15.51 -15.89
CA PHE A 243 -15.56 16.92 -15.70
C PHE A 243 -14.45 17.43 -16.64
N GLY A 244 -13.91 16.57 -17.51
CA GLY A 244 -12.89 16.95 -18.47
C GLY A 244 -11.53 17.31 -17.82
N VAL A 245 -11.17 16.74 -16.68
CA VAL A 245 -9.95 17.05 -15.93
C VAL A 245 -8.81 16.11 -16.35
N PRO A 246 -7.69 16.63 -16.88
CA PRO A 246 -6.52 15.81 -17.27
C PRO A 246 -5.86 15.12 -16.07
N VAL A 247 -5.14 14.01 -16.35
CA VAL A 247 -4.53 13.14 -15.33
C VAL A 247 -3.05 12.92 -15.60
N VAL A 248 -2.21 13.20 -14.59
CA VAL A 248 -0.84 12.71 -14.50
C VAL A 248 -0.76 11.60 -13.43
N THR A 249 0.15 10.64 -13.61
CA THR A 249 0.33 9.53 -12.66
C THR A 249 1.75 9.51 -12.11
N THR A 250 1.90 9.11 -10.84
CA THR A 250 3.22 8.73 -10.31
C THR A 250 3.67 7.41 -10.92
N LEU A 251 4.92 7.00 -10.67
CA LEU A 251 5.40 5.65 -11.01
C LEU A 251 4.48 4.56 -10.42
N MET A 252 4.10 4.69 -9.14
CA MET A 252 3.21 3.75 -8.46
C MET A 252 1.75 3.88 -8.89
N GLY A 253 1.39 4.96 -9.57
CA GLY A 253 0.06 5.21 -10.15
C GLY A 253 -0.09 4.77 -11.60
N ILE A 254 0.96 4.24 -12.23
CA ILE A 254 0.87 3.70 -13.60
C ILE A 254 -0.16 2.57 -13.65
N GLY A 255 -1.10 2.67 -14.59
CA GLY A 255 -2.24 1.76 -14.71
C GLY A 255 -3.53 2.29 -14.05
N ALA A 256 -3.48 3.37 -13.25
CA ALA A 256 -4.67 4.00 -12.67
C ALA A 256 -5.57 4.69 -13.69
N PHE A 257 -5.01 5.08 -14.83
CA PHE A 257 -5.72 5.76 -15.91
C PHE A 257 -5.18 5.29 -17.27
N ASP A 258 -6.06 5.16 -18.27
CA ASP A 258 -5.67 4.72 -19.61
C ASP A 258 -4.71 5.72 -20.27
N THR A 259 -3.51 5.26 -20.58
CA THR A 259 -2.45 6.09 -21.18
C THR A 259 -2.75 6.50 -22.63
N THR A 260 -3.72 5.89 -23.28
CA THR A 260 -4.17 6.23 -24.65
C THR A 260 -5.30 7.27 -24.65
N ASP A 261 -5.93 7.51 -23.49
CA ASP A 261 -6.98 8.52 -23.36
C ASP A 261 -6.41 9.93 -23.59
N PRO A 262 -7.15 10.80 -24.31
CA PRO A 262 -6.74 12.20 -24.55
C PRO A 262 -6.46 13.01 -23.28
N LEU A 263 -7.10 12.69 -22.15
CA LEU A 263 -6.88 13.33 -20.85
C LEU A 263 -5.61 12.83 -20.16
N SER A 264 -4.97 11.75 -20.63
CA SER A 264 -3.76 11.23 -20.01
C SER A 264 -2.53 12.05 -20.35
N MET A 265 -1.88 12.60 -19.34
CA MET A 265 -0.57 13.22 -19.45
C MET A 265 0.58 12.28 -19.02
N ARG A 266 0.26 10.98 -18.79
CA ARG A 266 1.22 9.92 -18.43
C ARG A 266 1.95 10.19 -17.12
N MET A 267 3.16 9.62 -16.95
CA MET A 267 3.93 9.69 -15.72
C MET A 267 4.68 11.02 -15.60
N LEU A 268 4.58 11.65 -14.42
CA LEU A 268 5.35 12.83 -14.02
C LEU A 268 6.56 12.42 -13.14
N GLY A 269 7.34 13.40 -12.73
CA GLY A 269 8.46 13.27 -11.80
C GLY A 269 9.82 13.20 -12.49
N MET A 270 10.86 12.88 -11.73
CA MET A 270 12.27 12.90 -12.18
C MET A 270 12.51 12.06 -13.44
N HIS A 271 11.82 10.93 -13.58
CA HIS A 271 11.92 10.03 -14.73
C HIS A 271 10.65 10.03 -15.60
N GLY A 272 9.79 11.02 -15.37
CA GLY A 272 8.53 11.19 -16.12
C GLY A 272 8.71 11.91 -17.45
N ALA A 273 7.62 12.00 -18.20
CA ALA A 273 7.58 12.73 -19.44
C ALA A 273 7.71 14.24 -19.18
N ALA A 274 8.49 14.94 -20.01
CA ALA A 274 8.66 16.39 -19.88
C ALA A 274 7.32 17.14 -19.95
N PHE A 275 6.44 16.75 -20.87
CA PHE A 275 5.11 17.35 -21.00
C PHE A 275 4.22 17.11 -19.76
N ALA A 276 4.40 16.01 -19.02
CA ALA A 276 3.70 15.76 -17.76
C ALA A 276 4.18 16.72 -16.66
N ASN A 277 5.48 16.96 -16.59
CA ASN A 277 6.06 17.90 -15.63
C ASN A 277 5.65 19.34 -15.93
N TYR A 278 5.67 19.76 -17.20
CA TYR A 278 5.16 21.09 -17.62
C TYR A 278 3.67 21.24 -17.32
N ALA A 279 2.85 20.19 -17.50
CA ALA A 279 1.45 20.25 -17.14
C ALA A 279 1.24 20.50 -15.63
N VAL A 280 2.10 19.93 -14.78
CA VAL A 280 2.07 20.18 -13.33
C VAL A 280 2.53 21.61 -13.01
N ASP A 281 3.56 22.10 -13.69
CA ASP A 281 4.05 23.48 -13.47
C ASP A 281 3.01 24.51 -13.90
N ASP A 282 2.27 24.25 -14.99
CA ASP A 282 1.31 25.20 -15.57
C ASP A 282 -0.10 25.13 -14.97
N CYS A 283 -0.43 24.05 -14.21
CA CYS A 283 -1.77 23.91 -13.63
C CYS A 283 -2.05 25.01 -12.59
N ASP A 284 -3.31 25.46 -12.51
CA ASP A 284 -3.76 26.44 -11.51
C ASP A 284 -4.57 25.80 -10.36
N MET A 285 -4.99 24.54 -10.53
CA MET A 285 -5.56 23.68 -9.48
C MET A 285 -5.00 22.28 -9.60
N LEU A 286 -4.43 21.75 -8.51
CA LEU A 286 -3.93 20.38 -8.42
C LEU A 286 -4.85 19.55 -7.54
N ILE A 287 -5.29 18.38 -8.04
CA ILE A 287 -6.13 17.44 -7.30
C ILE A 287 -5.30 16.17 -7.04
N ALA A 288 -4.72 16.06 -5.85
CA ALA A 288 -3.90 14.94 -5.44
C ALA A 288 -4.76 13.78 -4.92
N LEU A 289 -4.61 12.60 -5.51
CA LEU A 289 -5.38 11.40 -5.20
C LEU A 289 -4.45 10.26 -4.79
N GLY A 290 -4.46 9.87 -3.50
CA GLY A 290 -3.63 8.79 -2.98
C GLY A 290 -2.14 8.95 -3.30
N SER A 291 -1.60 10.17 -3.09
CA SER A 291 -0.24 10.54 -3.43
C SER A 291 0.44 11.31 -2.28
N ARG A 292 1.72 10.99 -2.01
CA ARG A 292 2.48 11.47 -0.85
C ARG A 292 3.31 12.73 -1.10
N PHE A 293 3.29 13.27 -2.32
CA PHE A 293 4.23 14.32 -2.75
C PHE A 293 5.69 13.90 -2.51
N ASP A 294 6.02 12.67 -2.90
CA ASP A 294 7.34 12.07 -2.77
C ASP A 294 8.44 12.92 -3.44
N ASP A 295 9.67 12.88 -2.92
CA ASP A 295 10.80 13.69 -3.40
C ASP A 295 11.22 13.35 -4.85
N ARG A 296 10.92 12.15 -5.35
CA ARG A 296 11.14 11.76 -6.75
C ARG A 296 10.16 12.43 -7.71
N VAL A 297 9.07 12.96 -7.17
CA VAL A 297 8.04 13.70 -7.92
C VAL A 297 8.08 15.18 -7.57
N ALA A 298 7.91 15.54 -6.30
CA ALA A 298 7.83 16.92 -5.86
C ALA A 298 9.21 17.62 -5.77
N GLY A 299 10.31 16.84 -5.68
CA GLY A 299 11.67 17.36 -5.62
C GLY A 299 11.83 18.43 -4.52
N VAL A 300 11.84 19.69 -4.92
CA VAL A 300 11.77 20.84 -4.02
C VAL A 300 10.30 21.25 -3.87
N PRO A 301 9.63 21.02 -2.71
CA PRO A 301 8.19 21.23 -2.56
C PRO A 301 7.70 22.63 -2.94
N ALA A 302 8.50 23.66 -2.70
CA ALA A 302 8.16 25.04 -3.06
C ALA A 302 8.10 25.27 -4.58
N LYS A 303 8.82 24.46 -5.36
CA LYS A 303 8.88 24.55 -6.83
C LYS A 303 7.93 23.58 -7.54
N PHE A 304 7.31 22.66 -6.83
CA PHE A 304 6.35 21.71 -7.39
C PHE A 304 4.98 22.36 -7.53
N ALA A 305 4.38 22.28 -8.72
CA ALA A 305 3.13 22.95 -9.07
C ALA A 305 3.13 24.44 -8.66
N PRO A 306 4.09 25.27 -9.14
CA PRO A 306 4.30 26.63 -8.64
C PRO A 306 3.15 27.56 -8.97
N ASN A 307 2.39 27.26 -10.02
CA ASN A 307 1.24 28.05 -10.46
C ASN A 307 -0.10 27.58 -9.87
N ALA A 308 -0.11 26.43 -9.16
CA ALA A 308 -1.32 25.93 -8.51
C ALA A 308 -1.74 26.87 -7.37
N ARG A 309 -2.84 27.57 -7.58
CA ARG A 309 -3.46 28.48 -6.59
C ARG A 309 -4.29 27.73 -5.57
N ARG A 310 -4.73 26.53 -5.92
CA ARG A 310 -5.52 25.63 -5.08
C ARG A 310 -5.01 24.20 -5.20
N ILE A 311 -4.92 23.53 -4.08
CA ILE A 311 -4.56 22.12 -4.00
C ILE A 311 -5.63 21.40 -3.19
N ALA A 312 -6.26 20.39 -3.80
CA ALA A 312 -7.13 19.43 -3.12
C ALA A 312 -6.38 18.13 -2.91
N HIS A 313 -6.56 17.46 -1.76
CA HIS A 313 -5.89 16.20 -1.46
C HIS A 313 -6.84 15.20 -0.83
N ILE A 314 -6.96 14.02 -1.43
CA ILE A 314 -7.70 12.88 -0.89
C ILE A 314 -6.71 11.76 -0.60
N ASP A 315 -6.66 11.31 0.65
CA ASP A 315 -5.81 10.20 1.08
C ASP A 315 -6.48 9.43 2.23
N VAL A 316 -6.17 8.14 2.36
CA VAL A 316 -6.62 7.30 3.48
C VAL A 316 -5.81 7.55 4.75
N ASP A 317 -4.59 8.08 4.60
CA ASP A 317 -3.68 8.36 5.71
C ASP A 317 -3.67 9.85 6.07
N ARG A 318 -4.32 10.20 7.18
CA ARG A 318 -4.34 11.58 7.69
C ARG A 318 -2.93 12.19 7.84
N ALA A 319 -1.91 11.37 8.08
CA ALA A 319 -0.54 11.84 8.25
C ALA A 319 0.09 12.36 6.95
N GLU A 320 -0.46 12.04 5.79
CA GLU A 320 0.01 12.57 4.51
C GLU A 320 -0.55 13.96 4.18
N ILE A 321 -1.70 14.35 4.79
CA ILE A 321 -2.32 15.66 4.58
C ILE A 321 -1.45 16.76 5.20
N ASN A 322 -1.11 17.78 4.42
CA ASN A 322 -0.25 18.91 4.81
C ASN A 322 1.19 18.53 5.23
N LYS A 323 1.64 17.31 4.93
CA LYS A 323 2.96 16.84 5.32
C LYS A 323 4.10 17.47 4.50
N VAL A 324 3.97 17.47 3.19
CA VAL A 324 4.98 17.98 2.25
C VAL A 324 4.50 19.27 1.58
N LYS A 325 3.24 19.32 1.18
CA LYS A 325 2.59 20.43 0.52
C LYS A 325 1.37 20.84 1.33
N SER A 326 1.20 22.13 1.62
CA SER A 326 -0.04 22.63 2.21
C SER A 326 -1.17 22.55 1.19
N VAL A 327 -2.35 22.15 1.64
CA VAL A 327 -3.52 22.00 0.78
C VAL A 327 -4.66 22.91 1.25
N ASP A 328 -5.50 23.35 0.29
CA ASP A 328 -6.64 24.24 0.56
C ASP A 328 -7.88 23.44 0.93
N TRP A 329 -8.02 22.22 0.41
CA TRP A 329 -9.11 21.30 0.70
C TRP A 329 -8.58 19.89 0.85
N SER A 330 -9.10 19.11 1.78
CA SER A 330 -8.68 17.72 1.97
C SER A 330 -9.80 16.83 2.48
N HIS A 331 -9.76 15.57 2.06
CA HIS A 331 -10.61 14.54 2.61
C HIS A 331 -9.76 13.32 3.01
N VAL A 332 -10.02 12.80 4.22
CA VAL A 332 -9.38 11.57 4.73
C VAL A 332 -10.39 10.44 4.66
N GLY A 333 -10.26 9.59 3.65
CA GLY A 333 -11.21 8.50 3.38
C GLY A 333 -10.80 7.62 2.22
N GLN A 334 -11.66 6.68 1.86
CA GLN A 334 -11.46 5.79 0.73
C GLN A 334 -11.66 6.54 -0.60
N LEU A 335 -10.73 6.36 -1.52
CA LEU A 335 -10.76 7.03 -2.82
C LEU A 335 -11.99 6.66 -3.69
N PRO A 336 -12.43 5.38 -3.78
CA PRO A 336 -13.64 5.07 -4.54
C PRO A 336 -14.85 5.86 -4.06
N ASP A 337 -15.13 5.81 -2.76
CA ASP A 337 -16.29 6.46 -2.13
C ASP A 337 -16.24 7.99 -2.31
N ALA A 338 -15.04 8.58 -2.10
CA ALA A 338 -14.83 10.01 -2.26
C ALA A 338 -15.06 10.48 -3.71
N LEU A 339 -14.51 9.76 -4.69
CA LEU A 339 -14.68 10.09 -6.11
C LEU A 339 -16.10 9.87 -6.60
N GLU A 340 -16.78 8.81 -6.15
CA GLU A 340 -18.19 8.57 -6.44
C GLU A 340 -19.09 9.67 -5.87
N THR A 341 -18.85 10.07 -4.61
CA THR A 341 -19.58 11.16 -3.96
C THR A 341 -19.39 12.49 -4.70
N LEU A 342 -18.14 12.86 -5.01
CA LEU A 342 -17.86 14.09 -5.76
C LEU A 342 -18.47 14.04 -7.18
N THR A 343 -18.37 12.91 -7.86
CA THR A 343 -18.97 12.75 -9.21
C THR A 343 -20.50 12.89 -9.15
N GLY A 344 -21.13 12.24 -8.18
CA GLY A 344 -22.57 12.34 -7.95
C GLY A 344 -23.02 13.77 -7.62
N TYR A 345 -22.29 14.45 -6.72
CA TYR A 345 -22.56 15.84 -6.38
C TYR A 345 -22.45 16.77 -7.58
N GLY A 346 -21.34 16.69 -8.32
CA GLY A 346 -21.12 17.53 -9.50
C GLY A 346 -22.20 17.35 -10.59
N ARG A 347 -22.66 16.10 -10.78
CA ARG A 347 -23.79 15.81 -11.68
C ARG A 347 -25.10 16.41 -11.17
N ARG A 348 -25.36 16.30 -9.86
CA ARG A 348 -26.58 16.82 -9.22
C ARG A 348 -26.71 18.34 -9.35
N ILE A 349 -25.60 19.07 -9.21
CA ILE A 349 -25.59 20.53 -9.39
C ILE A 349 -25.46 20.96 -10.86
N GLY A 350 -25.39 20.03 -11.80
CA GLY A 350 -25.20 20.32 -13.22
C GLY A 350 -23.87 20.97 -13.56
N PHE A 351 -22.80 20.66 -12.79
CA PHE A 351 -21.49 21.27 -12.99
C PHE A 351 -20.99 21.05 -14.43
N ARG A 352 -20.64 22.13 -15.08
CA ARG A 352 -20.05 22.18 -16.42
C ARG A 352 -19.01 23.29 -16.47
N GLN A 353 -17.85 22.97 -17.01
CA GLN A 353 -16.77 23.93 -17.23
C GLN A 353 -16.08 23.63 -18.56
N ASP A 354 -15.69 24.65 -19.28
CA ASP A 354 -14.96 24.49 -20.55
C ASP A 354 -13.45 24.59 -20.30
N TYR A 355 -12.77 23.47 -20.47
CA TYR A 355 -11.32 23.35 -20.38
C TYR A 355 -10.66 23.17 -21.75
N SER A 356 -11.35 23.46 -22.86
CA SER A 356 -10.85 23.23 -24.22
C SER A 356 -9.52 23.94 -24.50
N ALA A 357 -9.35 25.15 -24.00
CA ALA A 357 -8.08 25.90 -24.11
C ALA A 357 -6.94 25.17 -23.40
N TRP A 358 -7.20 24.64 -22.19
CA TRP A 358 -6.22 23.85 -21.44
C TRP A 358 -5.88 22.54 -22.16
N HIS A 359 -6.87 21.84 -22.69
CA HIS A 359 -6.64 20.63 -23.48
C HIS A 359 -5.79 20.90 -24.73
N ALA A 360 -5.98 22.04 -25.39
CA ALA A 360 -5.18 22.44 -26.54
C ALA A 360 -3.72 22.72 -26.14
N GLU A 361 -3.47 23.42 -25.02
CA GLU A 361 -2.13 23.63 -24.49
C GLU A 361 -1.43 22.30 -24.15
N LEU A 362 -2.12 21.39 -23.50
CA LEU A 362 -1.58 20.06 -23.15
C LEU A 362 -1.27 19.22 -24.40
N ALA A 363 -2.11 19.31 -25.44
CA ALA A 363 -1.86 18.64 -26.71
C ALA A 363 -0.59 19.18 -27.38
N ALA A 364 -0.40 20.52 -27.39
CA ALA A 364 0.82 21.16 -27.90
C ALA A 364 2.07 20.76 -27.09
N LEU A 365 1.98 20.69 -25.76
CA LEU A 365 3.08 20.20 -24.92
C LEU A 365 3.45 18.75 -25.25
N ARG A 366 2.47 17.86 -25.46
CA ARG A 366 2.72 16.47 -25.87
C ARG A 366 3.39 16.36 -27.24
N GLU A 367 2.99 17.20 -28.19
CA GLU A 367 3.59 17.22 -29.52
C GLU A 367 5.03 17.75 -29.46
N THR A 368 5.27 18.88 -28.78
CA THR A 368 6.58 19.52 -28.65
C THR A 368 7.59 18.65 -27.92
N HIS A 369 7.16 17.94 -26.87
CA HIS A 369 8.00 17.13 -26.00
C HIS A 369 7.73 15.63 -26.14
N ALA A 370 7.30 15.19 -27.34
CA ALA A 370 7.02 13.79 -27.61
C ALA A 370 8.26 12.92 -27.35
N MET A 371 8.04 11.79 -26.68
CA MET A 371 9.08 10.79 -26.46
C MET A 371 9.32 9.98 -27.74
N ASN A 372 9.92 10.63 -28.73
CA ASN A 372 10.27 9.99 -29.99
C ASN A 372 11.66 9.36 -29.88
N TYR A 373 11.81 8.14 -30.37
CA TYR A 373 13.10 7.46 -30.52
C TYR A 373 13.16 6.81 -31.91
N ASP A 374 14.35 6.75 -32.45
CA ASP A 374 14.59 6.02 -33.69
C ASP A 374 14.55 4.53 -33.41
N ARG A 375 13.61 3.80 -34.02
CA ARG A 375 13.48 2.34 -33.88
C ARG A 375 14.59 1.56 -34.61
N GLN A 376 15.43 2.25 -35.38
CA GLN A 376 16.52 1.65 -36.17
C GLN A 376 17.90 1.90 -35.55
N SER A 377 17.98 2.65 -34.45
CA SER A 377 19.23 2.94 -33.73
C SER A 377 19.54 1.89 -32.65
#